data_16363b0449bb5f050241ccc0c3da030b
#
_entry.id   16363b0449bb5f050241ccc0c3da030b
#
_cell.length_a   1.000
_cell.length_b   1.000
_cell.length_c   1.000
_cell.angle_alpha   90.00
_cell.angle_beta   90.00
_cell.angle_gamma   90.00
#
_symmetry.space_group_name_H-M   'P 1'
#
loop_
_entity.id
_entity.type
_entity.pdbx_description
1 polymer ?
#
loop_
_entity_poly.entity_id
_entity_poly.type
_entity_poly.pdbx_seq_one_letter_code
_entity_poly.pdbx_strand_id
1 'polypeptide(L)'
;MLGKSGNQLVSITVEGKVNEAFGPTVAQKRKDMSPGVKERLEFLIDLLQLKDKELESIRYQLLHRTASALIEVDRFCASSALMLVHSFSQEHKWFEDYAAFAGLYGIEAELNKVHYVGKVSDRDLYLGWVVGEREYLLK
;
A
#
# COMPACT_ATOMS: atom_id res chain seq x y z
N MET A 1 0.54 10.01 8.19
CA MET A 1 -0.56 10.19 9.18
C MET A 1 -0.36 9.24 10.35
N LEU A 2 -0.67 9.69 11.55
CA LEU A 2 -0.61 8.84 12.73
C LEU A 2 -2.02 8.60 13.28
N GLY A 3 -2.30 7.35 13.64
CA GLY A 3 -3.53 6.96 14.28
C GLY A 3 -3.25 6.32 15.64
N LYS A 4 -4.29 6.05 16.39
CA LYS A 4 -4.19 5.42 17.70
C LYS A 4 -5.04 4.16 17.75
N SER A 5 -4.48 3.09 18.33
CA SER A 5 -5.23 1.89 18.67
C SER A 5 -4.93 1.59 20.14
N GLY A 6 -5.88 1.91 21.03
CA GLY A 6 -5.63 1.87 22.45
C GLY A 6 -4.56 2.87 22.84
N ASN A 7 -3.46 2.39 23.44
CA ASN A 7 -2.31 3.22 23.83
C ASN A 7 -1.19 3.16 22.78
N GLN A 8 -1.43 2.54 21.63
CA GLN A 8 -0.41 2.36 20.59
C GLN A 8 -0.65 3.29 19.42
N LEU A 9 0.45 3.80 18.84
CA LEU A 9 0.40 4.60 17.62
C LEU A 9 0.46 3.70 16.41
N VAL A 10 -0.28 4.08 15.36
CA VAL A 10 -0.27 3.39 14.07
C VAL A 10 0.14 4.40 13.00
N SER A 11 1.13 4.04 12.19
CA SER A 11 1.51 4.83 11.03
C SER A 11 0.58 4.48 9.87
N ILE A 12 -0.15 5.46 9.35
CA ILE A 12 -1.14 5.22 8.30
C ILE A 12 -0.79 6.04 7.06
N THR A 13 -0.68 5.36 5.90
CA THR A 13 -0.68 6.03 4.60
C THR A 13 -2.02 5.77 3.93
N VAL A 14 -2.63 6.84 3.40
CA VAL A 14 -3.93 6.75 2.74
C VAL A 14 -3.78 7.12 1.28
N GLU A 15 -4.28 6.28 0.40
CA GLU A 15 -4.35 6.56 -1.03
C GLU A 15 -5.81 6.72 -1.42
N GLY A 16 -6.22 7.95 -1.78
CA GLY A 16 -7.59 8.22 -2.23
C GLY A 16 -7.74 7.91 -3.71
N LYS A 17 -8.79 7.19 -4.07
CA LYS A 17 -9.08 6.82 -5.46
C LYS A 17 -10.54 7.07 -5.79
N VAL A 18 -10.79 7.67 -6.96
CA VAL A 18 -12.12 7.74 -7.56
C VAL A 18 -12.09 6.88 -8.82
N ASN A 19 -11.65 7.43 -9.95
CA ASN A 19 -11.58 6.70 -11.21
C ASN A 19 -10.16 6.57 -11.76
N GLU A 20 -9.21 7.29 -11.20
CA GLU A 20 -7.82 7.25 -11.65
C GLU A 20 -7.11 5.97 -11.22
N ALA A 21 -6.23 5.48 -12.09
CA ALA A 21 -5.43 4.29 -11.81
C ALA A 21 -4.33 4.58 -10.77
N PHE A 22 -3.70 3.52 -10.27
CA PHE A 22 -2.58 3.63 -9.33
C PHE A 22 -1.25 4.06 -9.97
N GLY A 23 -1.27 4.53 -11.22
CA GLY A 23 -0.06 4.91 -11.93
C GLY A 23 0.65 3.71 -12.55
N PRO A 24 1.96 3.82 -12.82
CA PRO A 24 2.67 2.77 -13.55
C PRO A 24 2.84 1.48 -12.77
N THR A 25 2.97 0.37 -13.50
CA THR A 25 3.37 -0.91 -12.91
C THR A 25 4.88 -0.91 -12.65
N VAL A 26 5.34 -1.90 -11.90
CA VAL A 26 6.78 -2.10 -11.68
C VAL A 26 7.50 -2.32 -13.02
N ALA A 27 6.89 -3.10 -13.93
CA ALA A 27 7.48 -3.32 -15.25
C ALA A 27 7.70 -2.01 -16.00
N GLN A 28 6.72 -1.11 -15.95
CA GLN A 28 6.83 0.21 -16.59
C GLN A 28 7.90 1.07 -15.93
N LYS A 29 8.04 1.00 -14.60
CA LYS A 29 9.09 1.72 -13.87
C LYS A 29 10.48 1.19 -14.21
N ARG A 30 10.61 -0.12 -14.40
CA ARG A 30 11.91 -0.74 -14.76
C ARG A 30 12.40 -0.34 -16.15
N LYS A 31 11.52 0.15 -17.01
CA LYS A 31 11.92 0.68 -18.31
C LYS A 31 12.63 2.02 -18.21
N ASP A 32 12.47 2.70 -17.09
CA ASP A 32 13.21 3.93 -16.81
C ASP A 32 14.64 3.53 -16.41
N MET A 33 15.59 3.86 -17.25
CA MET A 33 16.98 3.46 -17.07
C MET A 33 17.77 4.37 -16.14
N SER A 34 17.12 5.35 -15.50
CA SER A 34 17.83 6.24 -14.60
C SER A 34 18.30 5.50 -13.34
N PRO A 35 19.54 5.74 -12.89
CA PRO A 35 20.05 5.06 -11.69
C PRO A 35 19.22 5.30 -10.44
N GLY A 36 18.67 6.50 -10.28
CA GLY A 36 17.86 6.83 -9.12
C GLY A 36 16.58 6.03 -9.02
N VAL A 37 15.92 5.76 -10.16
CA VAL A 37 14.70 4.96 -10.17
C VAL A 37 15.01 3.52 -9.80
N LYS A 38 16.09 2.96 -10.35
CA LYS A 38 16.51 1.58 -10.07
C LYS A 38 16.83 1.39 -8.58
N GLU A 39 17.61 2.28 -8.01
CA GLU A 39 17.99 2.22 -6.61
C GLU A 39 16.77 2.32 -5.69
N ARG A 40 15.85 3.23 -6.01
CA ARG A 40 14.63 3.40 -5.23
C ARG A 40 13.76 2.15 -5.26
N LEU A 41 13.60 1.57 -6.44
CA LEU A 41 12.79 0.37 -6.59
C LEU A 41 13.40 -0.81 -5.82
N GLU A 42 14.71 -1.00 -5.89
CA GLU A 42 15.40 -2.04 -5.13
C GLU A 42 15.24 -1.83 -3.62
N PHE A 43 15.35 -0.59 -3.17
CA PHE A 43 15.13 -0.27 -1.76
C PHE A 43 13.72 -0.64 -1.30
N LEU A 44 12.70 -0.31 -2.10
CA LEU A 44 11.32 -0.62 -1.75
C LEU A 44 11.08 -2.13 -1.70
N ILE A 45 11.63 -2.86 -2.67
CA ILE A 45 11.47 -4.33 -2.72
C ILE A 45 12.12 -4.98 -1.51
N ASP A 46 13.31 -4.53 -1.12
CA ASP A 46 14.00 -5.04 0.06
C ASP A 46 13.22 -4.75 1.35
N LEU A 47 12.79 -3.51 1.52
CA LEU A 47 12.05 -3.09 2.71
C LEU A 47 10.75 -3.88 2.87
N LEU A 48 10.05 -4.11 1.76
CA LEU A 48 8.77 -4.82 1.75
C LEU A 48 8.94 -6.35 1.75
N GLN A 49 10.18 -6.83 1.66
CA GLN A 49 10.50 -8.26 1.65
C GLN A 49 9.84 -9.01 0.49
N LEU A 50 9.88 -8.39 -0.71
CA LEU A 50 9.23 -8.92 -1.91
C LEU A 50 10.23 -9.40 -2.97
N LYS A 51 11.49 -9.65 -2.58
CA LYS A 51 12.55 -10.03 -3.53
C LYS A 51 12.22 -11.27 -4.37
N ASP A 52 11.58 -12.25 -3.77
CA ASP A 52 11.30 -13.53 -4.42
C ASP A 52 9.92 -13.58 -5.09
N LYS A 53 9.28 -12.43 -5.23
CA LYS A 53 7.93 -12.34 -5.79
C LYS A 53 7.96 -11.76 -7.20
N GLU A 54 6.97 -12.13 -8.01
CA GLU A 54 6.79 -11.54 -9.33
C GLU A 54 6.04 -10.21 -9.18
N LEU A 55 6.72 -9.12 -9.56
CA LEU A 55 6.23 -7.77 -9.30
C LEU A 55 5.86 -7.00 -10.56
N GLU A 56 6.08 -7.57 -11.75
CA GLU A 56 5.96 -6.84 -13.02
C GLU A 56 4.60 -6.19 -13.22
N SER A 57 3.52 -6.86 -12.82
CA SER A 57 2.15 -6.35 -12.96
C SER A 57 1.67 -5.54 -11.75
N ILE A 58 2.47 -5.45 -10.71
CA ILE A 58 2.09 -4.74 -9.48
C ILE A 58 2.27 -3.24 -9.66
N ARG A 59 1.35 -2.46 -9.14
CA ARG A 59 1.42 -1.01 -9.23
C ARG A 59 2.49 -0.45 -8.29
N TYR A 60 3.42 0.30 -8.83
CA TYR A 60 4.53 0.90 -8.08
C TYR A 60 4.03 1.77 -6.91
N GLN A 61 2.93 2.49 -7.11
CA GLN A 61 2.38 3.37 -6.08
C GLN A 61 2.01 2.61 -4.81
N LEU A 62 1.53 1.37 -4.94
CA LEU A 62 1.19 0.54 -3.78
C LEU A 62 2.45 0.16 -2.98
N LEU A 63 3.55 -0.15 -3.67
CA LEU A 63 4.84 -0.40 -3.02
C LEU A 63 5.30 0.84 -2.26
N HIS A 64 5.24 1.99 -2.90
CA HIS A 64 5.72 3.24 -2.35
C HIS A 64 4.91 3.64 -1.10
N ARG A 65 3.60 3.55 -1.16
CA ARG A 65 2.73 3.93 -0.03
C ARG A 65 2.91 2.99 1.16
N THR A 66 3.05 1.70 0.90
CA THR A 66 3.26 0.72 1.97
C THR A 66 4.63 0.93 2.63
N ALA A 67 5.66 1.14 1.83
CA ALA A 67 7.00 1.43 2.34
C ALA A 67 7.00 2.71 3.19
N SER A 68 6.29 3.74 2.76
CA SER A 68 6.18 4.99 3.50
C SER A 68 5.58 4.75 4.90
N ALA A 69 4.54 3.92 4.99
CA ALA A 69 3.94 3.60 6.28
C ALA A 69 4.95 2.91 7.20
N LEU A 70 5.72 1.96 6.67
CA LEU A 70 6.74 1.25 7.45
C LEU A 70 7.87 2.16 7.91
N ILE A 71 8.33 3.06 7.05
CA ILE A 71 9.39 4.02 7.39
C ILE A 71 8.94 4.93 8.53
N GLU A 72 7.71 5.40 8.48
CA GLU A 72 7.17 6.29 9.51
C GLU A 72 7.00 5.61 10.86
N VAL A 73 6.88 4.27 10.91
CA VAL A 73 6.86 3.53 12.17
C VAL A 73 8.09 3.85 13.01
N ASP A 74 9.27 3.80 12.40
CA ASP A 74 10.52 4.11 13.11
C ASP A 74 10.59 5.59 13.48
N ARG A 75 10.21 6.45 12.54
CA ARG A 75 10.32 7.90 12.72
C ARG A 75 9.47 8.42 13.87
N PHE A 76 8.30 7.87 14.07
CA PHE A 76 7.35 8.34 15.09
C PHE A 76 7.18 7.35 16.24
N CYS A 77 8.03 6.33 16.33
CA CYS A 77 7.97 5.30 17.38
C CYS A 77 6.58 4.65 17.44
N ALA A 78 5.97 4.42 16.27
CA ALA A 78 4.68 3.74 16.20
C ALA A 78 4.86 2.22 16.38
N SER A 79 3.76 1.54 16.68
CA SER A 79 3.78 0.09 16.90
C SER A 79 3.56 -0.71 15.62
N SER A 80 2.83 -0.13 14.66
CA SER A 80 2.45 -0.82 13.44
C SER A 80 2.22 0.16 12.30
N ALA A 81 2.14 -0.38 11.08
CA ALA A 81 1.90 0.37 9.86
C ALA A 81 0.63 -0.11 9.18
N LEU A 82 -0.12 0.82 8.59
CA LEU A 82 -1.31 0.52 7.80
C LEU A 82 -1.23 1.29 6.48
N MET A 83 -1.32 0.56 5.36
CA MET A 83 -1.55 1.18 4.06
C MET A 83 -3.02 0.99 3.72
N LEU A 84 -3.73 2.10 3.58
CA LEU A 84 -5.17 2.11 3.36
C LEU A 84 -5.50 2.76 2.02
N VAL A 85 -6.25 2.04 1.19
CA VAL A 85 -6.85 2.64 0.00
C VAL A 85 -8.26 3.06 0.35
N HIS A 86 -8.56 4.33 0.16
CA HIS A 86 -9.89 4.87 0.36
C HIS A 86 -10.49 5.18 -1.01
N SER A 87 -11.38 4.30 -1.47
CA SER A 87 -11.97 4.39 -2.81
C SER A 87 -13.37 4.99 -2.73
N PHE A 88 -13.63 5.94 -3.61
CA PHE A 88 -14.98 6.52 -3.79
C PHE A 88 -15.67 5.99 -5.05
N SER A 89 -15.05 5.01 -5.73
CA SER A 89 -15.64 4.38 -6.91
C SER A 89 -16.71 3.37 -6.49
N GLN A 90 -17.93 3.57 -6.97
CA GLN A 90 -19.03 2.63 -6.71
C GLN A 90 -18.85 1.31 -7.46
N GLU A 91 -18.06 1.32 -8.53
CA GLU A 91 -17.74 0.13 -9.31
C GLU A 91 -16.49 -0.58 -8.79
N HIS A 92 -15.87 -0.09 -7.71
CA HIS A 92 -14.66 -0.62 -7.12
C HIS A 92 -13.51 -0.71 -8.13
N LYS A 93 -13.35 0.34 -8.93
CA LYS A 93 -12.26 0.40 -9.91
C LYS A 93 -10.91 0.21 -9.26
N TRP A 94 -10.08 -0.59 -9.92
CA TRP A 94 -8.69 -0.86 -9.52
C TRP A 94 -8.55 -1.68 -8.24
N PHE A 95 -9.65 -2.25 -7.73
CA PHE A 95 -9.57 -3.17 -6.60
C PHE A 95 -8.69 -4.38 -6.91
N GLU A 96 -8.74 -4.87 -8.15
CA GLU A 96 -7.92 -6.00 -8.57
C GLU A 96 -6.43 -5.72 -8.46
N ASP A 97 -6.01 -4.48 -8.72
CA ASP A 97 -4.61 -4.07 -8.56
C ASP A 97 -4.17 -4.15 -7.09
N TYR A 98 -5.03 -3.69 -6.19
CA TYR A 98 -4.78 -3.81 -4.76
C TYR A 98 -4.77 -5.27 -4.32
N ALA A 99 -5.73 -6.06 -4.79
CA ALA A 99 -5.83 -7.49 -4.45
C ALA A 99 -4.58 -8.26 -4.91
N ALA A 100 -4.04 -7.92 -6.09
CA ALA A 100 -2.81 -8.52 -6.58
C ALA A 100 -1.63 -8.21 -5.65
N PHE A 101 -1.54 -6.97 -5.17
CA PHE A 101 -0.50 -6.57 -4.22
C PHE A 101 -0.65 -7.32 -2.88
N ALA A 102 -1.86 -7.35 -2.33
CA ALA A 102 -2.13 -8.07 -1.09
C ALA A 102 -1.83 -9.55 -1.22
N GLY A 103 -2.11 -10.13 -2.39
CA GLY A 103 -1.84 -11.52 -2.70
C GLY A 103 -0.36 -11.89 -2.61
N LEU A 104 0.56 -10.93 -2.78
CA LEU A 104 1.99 -11.18 -2.61
C LEU A 104 2.33 -11.61 -1.18
N TYR A 105 1.53 -11.20 -0.22
CA TYR A 105 1.68 -11.57 1.19
C TYR A 105 0.75 -12.70 1.60
N GLY A 106 0.08 -13.35 0.64
CA GLY A 106 -0.85 -14.43 0.94
C GLY A 106 -2.20 -13.96 1.47
N ILE A 107 -2.53 -12.68 1.29
CA ILE A 107 -3.78 -12.11 1.76
C ILE A 107 -4.83 -12.19 0.66
N GLU A 108 -6.00 -12.73 0.99
CA GLU A 108 -7.16 -12.67 0.12
C GLU A 108 -7.92 -11.37 0.43
N ALA A 109 -7.74 -10.37 -0.43
CA ALA A 109 -8.25 -9.03 -0.18
C ALA A 109 -9.78 -8.98 -0.24
N GLU A 110 -10.38 -8.23 0.68
CA GLU A 110 -11.82 -8.02 0.74
C GLU A 110 -12.13 -6.52 0.86
N LEU A 111 -13.28 -6.13 0.33
CA LEU A 111 -13.74 -4.75 0.45
C LEU A 111 -14.10 -4.42 1.89
N ASN A 112 -13.83 -3.17 2.28
CA ASN A 112 -14.16 -2.64 3.61
C ASN A 112 -13.55 -3.44 4.76
N LYS A 113 -12.35 -3.98 4.53
CA LYS A 113 -11.66 -4.79 5.52
C LYS A 113 -10.19 -4.44 5.61
N VAL A 114 -9.66 -4.46 6.82
CA VAL A 114 -8.24 -4.30 7.10
C VAL A 114 -7.68 -5.68 7.45
N HIS A 115 -6.61 -6.06 6.76
CA HIS A 115 -5.99 -7.37 6.94
C HIS A 115 -4.63 -7.23 7.62
N TYR A 116 -4.34 -8.09 8.55
CA TYR A 116 -3.01 -8.19 9.13
C TYR A 116 -2.12 -9.03 8.22
N VAL A 117 -1.03 -8.44 7.76
CA VAL A 117 -0.06 -9.11 6.88
C VAL A 117 0.93 -9.96 7.68
N GLY A 118 1.36 -9.45 8.83
CA GLY A 118 2.41 -10.06 9.62
C GLY A 118 3.55 -9.09 9.83
N LYS A 119 4.70 -9.61 10.24
CA LYS A 119 5.91 -8.80 10.40
C LYS A 119 6.59 -8.62 9.05
N VAL A 120 6.80 -7.37 8.67
CA VAL A 120 7.55 -7.00 7.47
C VAL A 120 8.66 -6.06 7.92
N SER A 121 9.91 -6.45 7.71
CA SER A 121 11.09 -5.74 8.24
C SER A 121 10.94 -5.45 9.74
N ASP A 122 10.52 -6.47 10.48
CA ASP A 122 10.33 -6.47 11.95
C ASP A 122 9.21 -5.54 12.46
N ARG A 123 8.32 -5.09 11.58
CA ARG A 123 7.20 -4.22 11.93
C ARG A 123 5.88 -4.86 11.55
N ASP A 124 4.87 -4.69 12.39
CA ASP A 124 3.53 -5.18 12.08
C ASP A 124 2.93 -4.36 10.93
N LEU A 125 2.51 -5.04 9.87
CA LEU A 125 1.94 -4.40 8.70
C LEU A 125 0.49 -4.82 8.50
N TYR A 126 -0.34 -3.83 8.18
CA TYR A 126 -1.76 -4.02 7.81
C TYR A 126 -2.01 -3.41 6.44
N LEU A 127 -2.90 -4.01 5.69
CA LEU A 127 -3.38 -3.49 4.41
C LEU A 127 -4.91 -3.40 4.46
N GLY A 128 -5.48 -2.37 3.85
CA GLY A 128 -6.93 -2.23 3.82
C GLY A 128 -7.44 -1.51 2.59
N TRP A 129 -8.67 -1.82 2.24
CA TRP A 129 -9.42 -1.11 1.21
C TRP A 129 -10.79 -0.75 1.79
N VAL A 130 -11.09 0.54 1.83
CA VAL A 130 -12.35 1.05 2.34
C VAL A 130 -13.07 1.80 1.23
N VAL A 131 -14.35 1.51 1.05
CA VAL A 131 -15.19 2.19 0.06
C VAL A 131 -15.87 3.37 0.74
N GLY A 132 -15.63 4.57 0.20
CA GLY A 132 -16.31 5.78 0.67
C GLY A 132 -17.71 5.87 0.08
N GLU A 133 -18.59 6.57 0.79
CA GLU A 133 -19.95 6.79 0.32
C GLU A 133 -19.99 7.84 -0.79
N ARG A 134 -20.86 7.60 -1.77
CA ARG A 134 -21.01 8.50 -2.92
C ARG A 134 -21.31 9.94 -2.51
N GLU A 135 -22.02 10.12 -1.41
CA GLU A 135 -22.38 11.43 -0.90
C GLU A 135 -21.18 12.35 -0.68
N TYR A 136 -20.04 11.78 -0.32
CA TYR A 136 -18.82 12.54 -0.10
C TYR A 136 -18.23 13.09 -1.39
N LEU A 137 -18.55 12.51 -2.54
CA LEU A 137 -18.08 12.99 -3.83
C LEU A 137 -18.80 14.27 -4.27
N LEU A 138 -19.97 14.54 -3.72
CA LEU A 138 -20.81 15.67 -4.08
C LEU A 138 -20.59 16.90 -3.22
N LYS A 139 -19.68 16.81 -2.25
CA LYS A 139 -19.39 17.92 -1.32
C LYS A 139 -18.21 18.78 -1.77
#